data_20655f9aff66b2092b9d12bdb3cfb696
#
_entry.id   20655f9aff66b2092b9d12bdb3cfb696
#
_cell.length_a   1.000
_cell.length_b   1.000
_cell.length_c   1.000
_cell.angle_alpha   90.00
_cell.angle_beta   90.00
_cell.angle_gamma   90.00
#
_symmetry.space_group_name_H-M   'P 1'
#
loop_
_entity.id
_entity.type
_entity.pdbx_description
1 polymer ?
#
loop_
_entity_poly.entity_id
_entity_poly.type
_entity_poly.pdbx_seq_one_letter_code
_entity_poly.pdbx_strand_id
1 'polypeptide(L)'
;MTRLWRWMSLIGLTMLLAGCNLPSSDGASDASASAPSSQSSLFNPASTFKNQQALALARAAQDNNAEEVRRLIKDEHINPDTLFGNDDYHDGGFPVVAWPVITQSLSGLKALLDNGANPNAHVLHPMQNTSRFKGRYLDNAMVYAAKTEDTAYLKLLLEHGGDPNTRNSNGETLLFQAYIWHNQWQNVQVLVEHGADVNAITQGGSILSDYTKEGNFMAAYWLLQHGADPKANSGIKPPDEATHYLPIEDIFWYMDKPSMREWKRKCQQWLLAHGFKRPPLPAVLRNWRKDLGQPYEEKDIPLL
;
A
#
# COMPACT_ATOMS: atom_id res chain seq x y z
N MET A 1 3.65 -23.64 -1.38
CA MET A 1 3.82 -22.60 -0.33
C MET A 1 5.25 -22.08 -0.17
N THR A 2 6.26 -22.54 -0.89
CA THR A 2 7.66 -22.32 -0.47
C THR A 2 8.50 -21.46 -1.44
N ARG A 3 8.01 -21.05 -2.60
CA ARG A 3 8.81 -20.25 -3.55
C ARG A 3 8.46 -18.77 -3.58
N LEU A 4 7.18 -18.37 -3.48
CA LEU A 4 6.80 -16.95 -3.43
C LEU A 4 7.23 -16.27 -2.10
N TRP A 5 7.17 -16.98 -0.97
CA TRP A 5 7.65 -16.45 0.32
C TRP A 5 9.16 -16.21 0.37
N ARG A 6 9.94 -16.97 -0.41
CA ARG A 6 11.41 -16.72 -0.50
C ARG A 6 11.77 -15.45 -1.25
N TRP A 7 10.92 -14.98 -2.16
CA TRP A 7 11.14 -13.73 -2.90
C TRP A 7 10.80 -12.49 -2.07
N MET A 8 9.75 -12.56 -1.24
CA MET A 8 9.38 -11.45 -0.34
C MET A 8 10.41 -11.24 0.80
N SER A 9 11.09 -12.31 1.25
CA SER A 9 12.15 -12.20 2.27
C SER A 9 13.47 -11.64 1.72
N LEU A 10 13.74 -11.74 0.43
CA LEU A 10 14.96 -11.20 -0.19
C LEU A 10 14.90 -9.68 -0.42
N ILE A 11 13.71 -9.11 -0.63
CA ILE A 11 13.54 -7.66 -0.79
C ILE A 11 13.75 -6.94 0.56
N GLY A 12 13.39 -7.56 1.67
CA GLY A 12 13.56 -6.99 3.02
C GLY A 12 15.00 -7.03 3.56
N LEU A 13 15.88 -7.87 2.99
CA LEU A 13 17.22 -8.09 3.56
C LEU A 13 18.33 -7.24 2.91
N THR A 14 18.08 -6.64 1.75
CA THR A 14 19.09 -5.83 1.04
C THR A 14 19.08 -4.35 1.41
N MET A 15 18.13 -3.85 2.21
CA MET A 15 18.11 -2.45 2.67
C MET A 15 18.86 -2.16 3.98
N LEU A 16 19.51 -3.15 4.62
CA LEU A 16 20.16 -2.98 5.94
C LEU A 16 21.66 -2.68 5.89
N LEU A 17 22.29 -2.47 4.72
CA LEU A 17 23.75 -2.26 4.63
C LEU A 17 24.20 -1.00 3.86
N ALA A 18 23.40 0.05 3.77
CA ALA A 18 23.84 1.34 3.22
C ALA A 18 23.69 2.46 4.26
N GLY A 19 24.44 2.39 5.32
CA GLY A 19 24.64 3.48 6.27
C GLY A 19 26.04 4.06 6.17
N CYS A 20 26.12 5.39 5.98
CA CYS A 20 27.27 6.28 6.22
C CYS A 20 28.46 6.23 5.27
N ASN A 21 28.51 7.23 4.36
CA ASN A 21 29.66 8.14 4.29
C ASN A 21 29.33 9.36 3.40
N LEU A 22 29.30 10.54 4.00
CA LEU A 22 29.37 11.82 3.30
C LEU A 22 30.83 12.16 2.99
N PRO A 23 31.11 12.73 1.84
CA PRO A 23 32.01 13.85 1.79
C PRO A 23 31.40 15.07 1.04
N SER A 24 31.89 16.22 1.46
CA SER A 24 31.56 17.58 1.09
C SER A 24 32.00 17.99 -0.31
N SER A 25 31.16 18.85 -0.92
CA SER A 25 31.42 20.02 -1.81
C SER A 25 32.40 19.93 -2.99
N ASP A 26 31.87 20.39 -4.08
CA ASP A 26 32.32 21.32 -5.13
C ASP A 26 32.35 20.77 -6.56
N GLY A 27 31.69 21.49 -7.48
CA GLY A 27 32.10 21.57 -8.89
C GLY A 27 31.11 21.06 -9.94
N ALA A 28 30.39 21.98 -10.52
CA ALA A 28 29.87 22.16 -11.89
C ALA A 28 29.82 21.00 -12.91
N SER A 29 28.65 20.93 -13.56
CA SER A 29 28.37 20.59 -14.97
C SER A 29 28.90 19.28 -15.56
N ASP A 30 27.95 18.37 -15.89
CA ASP A 30 27.70 17.96 -17.29
C ASP A 30 26.56 16.94 -17.32
N ALA A 31 25.63 17.17 -18.23
CA ALA A 31 24.55 16.24 -18.52
C ALA A 31 25.13 14.94 -19.14
N SER A 32 25.22 13.88 -18.36
CA SER A 32 25.49 12.54 -18.85
C SER A 32 24.30 11.64 -18.59
N ALA A 33 23.84 10.97 -19.63
CA ALA A 33 22.81 9.96 -19.60
C ALA A 33 23.06 8.99 -18.43
N SER A 34 22.11 8.87 -17.50
CA SER A 34 22.20 7.95 -16.38
C SER A 34 22.29 6.53 -16.88
N ALA A 35 23.38 5.86 -16.57
CA ALA A 35 23.52 4.43 -16.75
C ALA A 35 22.37 3.68 -16.04
N PRO A 36 21.89 2.52 -16.56
CA PRO A 36 20.84 1.76 -15.94
C PRO A 36 21.22 1.38 -14.52
N SER A 37 20.33 1.66 -13.56
CA SER A 37 20.55 1.38 -12.15
C SER A 37 20.88 -0.10 -11.94
N SER A 38 21.85 -0.40 -11.08
CA SER A 38 22.34 -1.76 -10.80
C SER A 38 21.27 -2.73 -10.22
N GLN A 39 20.06 -2.26 -9.98
CA GLN A 39 18.94 -3.07 -9.48
C GLN A 39 18.21 -3.83 -10.61
N SER A 40 18.25 -3.36 -11.85
CA SER A 40 17.59 -4.04 -12.98
C SER A 40 18.13 -5.45 -13.26
N SER A 41 19.38 -5.72 -12.88
CA SER A 41 20.02 -7.03 -13.08
C SER A 41 19.53 -8.14 -12.12
N LEU A 42 18.86 -7.77 -11.01
CA LEU A 42 18.37 -8.73 -10.00
C LEU A 42 17.08 -9.45 -10.44
N PHE A 43 16.33 -8.86 -11.37
CA PHE A 43 15.07 -9.39 -11.86
C PHE A 43 15.23 -9.87 -13.30
N ASN A 44 15.10 -11.18 -13.50
CA ASN A 44 15.11 -11.76 -14.84
C ASN A 44 13.68 -12.02 -15.31
N PRO A 45 13.15 -11.26 -16.28
CA PRO A 45 11.79 -11.45 -16.76
C PRO A 45 11.55 -12.84 -17.39
N ALA A 46 12.59 -13.49 -17.94
CA ALA A 46 12.48 -14.83 -18.49
C ALA A 46 12.15 -15.92 -17.46
N SER A 47 12.39 -15.67 -16.17
CA SER A 47 11.96 -16.57 -15.10
C SER A 47 10.46 -16.44 -14.79
N THR A 48 9.85 -15.30 -15.13
CA THR A 48 8.46 -14.96 -14.81
C THR A 48 7.55 -15.15 -16.02
N PHE A 49 7.96 -14.67 -17.20
CA PHE A 49 7.15 -14.68 -18.40
C PHE A 49 7.58 -15.84 -19.33
N LYS A 50 6.70 -16.83 -19.52
CA LYS A 50 6.91 -17.95 -20.43
C LYS A 50 6.45 -17.62 -21.86
N ASN A 51 5.42 -16.79 -21.97
CA ASN A 51 4.97 -16.27 -23.27
C ASN A 51 6.01 -15.30 -23.83
N GLN A 52 6.44 -15.52 -25.08
CA GLN A 52 7.52 -14.73 -25.70
C GLN A 52 7.13 -13.27 -25.93
N GLN A 53 5.87 -13.00 -26.22
CA GLN A 53 5.35 -11.64 -26.42
C GLN A 53 5.33 -10.88 -25.10
N ALA A 54 4.82 -11.50 -24.01
CA ALA A 54 4.85 -10.94 -22.67
C ALA A 54 6.28 -10.68 -22.20
N LEU A 55 7.20 -11.62 -22.48
CA LEU A 55 8.61 -11.48 -22.15
C LEU A 55 9.25 -10.32 -22.90
N ALA A 56 8.95 -10.11 -24.17
CA ALA A 56 9.47 -9.00 -24.97
C ALA A 56 9.00 -7.65 -24.41
N LEU A 57 7.70 -7.53 -24.11
CA LEU A 57 7.14 -6.32 -23.49
C LEU A 57 7.71 -6.06 -22.10
N ALA A 58 7.83 -7.09 -21.26
CA ALA A 58 8.39 -6.97 -19.91
C ALA A 58 9.86 -6.49 -19.94
N ARG A 59 10.66 -7.02 -20.89
CA ARG A 59 12.05 -6.56 -21.09
C ARG A 59 12.11 -5.12 -21.54
N ALA A 60 11.35 -4.75 -22.59
CA ALA A 60 11.34 -3.39 -23.11
C ALA A 60 10.91 -2.39 -22.01
N ALA A 61 9.91 -2.74 -21.21
CA ALA A 61 9.48 -1.91 -20.09
C ALA A 61 10.53 -1.83 -18.97
N GLN A 62 11.16 -2.95 -18.59
CA GLN A 62 12.22 -2.99 -17.60
C GLN A 62 13.42 -2.12 -18.00
N ASP A 63 13.77 -2.13 -19.28
CA ASP A 63 14.89 -1.38 -19.85
C ASP A 63 14.52 0.10 -20.09
N ASN A 64 13.30 0.53 -19.72
CA ASN A 64 12.76 1.87 -20.00
C ASN A 64 12.76 2.24 -21.49
N ASN A 65 12.69 1.26 -22.38
CA ASN A 65 12.68 1.45 -23.83
C ASN A 65 11.25 1.70 -24.33
N ALA A 66 10.79 2.95 -24.20
CA ALA A 66 9.44 3.37 -24.57
C ALA A 66 9.15 3.18 -26.07
N GLU A 67 10.14 3.36 -26.93
CA GLU A 67 9.99 3.16 -28.37
C GLU A 67 9.73 1.69 -28.71
N GLU A 68 10.48 0.78 -28.10
CA GLU A 68 10.29 -0.65 -28.28
C GLU A 68 8.93 -1.12 -27.73
N VAL A 69 8.52 -0.63 -26.56
CA VAL A 69 7.18 -0.90 -26.02
C VAL A 69 6.10 -0.47 -27.02
N ARG A 70 6.22 0.76 -27.55
CA ARG A 70 5.29 1.27 -28.56
C ARG A 70 5.29 0.40 -29.82
N ARG A 71 6.47 0.04 -30.33
CA ARG A 71 6.63 -0.80 -31.52
C ARG A 71 5.97 -2.16 -31.33
N LEU A 72 6.23 -2.84 -30.24
CA LEU A 72 5.66 -4.15 -29.95
C LEU A 72 4.12 -4.09 -29.89
N ILE A 73 3.56 -3.06 -29.27
CA ILE A 73 2.10 -2.94 -29.12
C ILE A 73 1.42 -2.45 -30.40
N LYS A 74 1.98 -1.42 -31.08
CA LYS A 74 1.31 -0.77 -32.22
C LYS A 74 1.64 -1.40 -33.54
N ASP A 75 2.90 -1.78 -33.78
CA ASP A 75 3.37 -2.24 -35.07
C ASP A 75 3.28 -3.78 -35.14
N GLU A 76 3.61 -4.51 -34.07
CA GLU A 76 3.45 -5.97 -34.00
C GLU A 76 2.08 -6.42 -33.44
N HIS A 77 1.22 -5.47 -33.07
CA HIS A 77 -0.13 -5.72 -32.55
C HIS A 77 -0.19 -6.64 -31.32
N ILE A 78 0.84 -6.60 -30.49
CA ILE A 78 0.85 -7.33 -29.22
C ILE A 78 -0.11 -6.63 -28.26
N ASN A 79 -1.12 -7.34 -27.77
CA ASN A 79 -2.01 -6.81 -26.73
C ASN A 79 -1.43 -7.15 -25.34
N PRO A 80 -1.01 -6.14 -24.54
CA PRO A 80 -0.38 -6.38 -23.24
C PRO A 80 -1.28 -7.08 -22.23
N ASP A 81 -2.63 -6.97 -22.39
CA ASP A 81 -3.59 -7.48 -21.41
C ASP A 81 -4.08 -8.90 -21.71
N THR A 82 -4.00 -9.37 -22.98
CA THR A 82 -4.46 -10.71 -23.36
C THR A 82 -3.42 -11.80 -23.24
N LEU A 83 -2.21 -11.44 -22.84
CA LEU A 83 -1.09 -12.38 -22.65
C LEU A 83 -1.25 -13.29 -21.41
N PHE A 84 -2.30 -13.08 -20.66
CA PHE A 84 -2.67 -13.86 -19.48
C PHE A 84 -3.88 -14.75 -19.74
N GLY A 85 -3.86 -15.49 -20.84
CA GLY A 85 -4.84 -16.54 -21.10
C GLY A 85 -4.84 -17.57 -19.96
N ASN A 86 -5.94 -18.32 -19.82
CA ASN A 86 -6.10 -19.35 -18.80
C ASN A 86 -4.98 -20.42 -18.82
N ASP A 87 -4.23 -20.53 -19.90
CA ASP A 87 -3.17 -21.51 -20.10
C ASP A 87 -1.83 -21.08 -19.46
N ASP A 88 -1.59 -19.77 -19.28
CA ASP A 88 -0.39 -19.23 -18.60
C ASP A 88 -0.51 -19.33 -17.06
N TYR A 89 -1.66 -19.73 -16.58
CA TYR A 89 -2.03 -19.79 -15.18
C TYR A 89 -1.24 -20.83 -14.36
N HIS A 90 -0.83 -21.92 -15.01
CA HIS A 90 -0.04 -22.96 -14.34
C HIS A 90 1.37 -22.53 -13.98
N ASP A 91 1.89 -21.48 -14.62
CA ASP A 91 3.23 -20.95 -14.39
C ASP A 91 3.26 -19.70 -13.46
N GLY A 92 2.13 -19.33 -12.84
CA GLY A 92 2.06 -18.23 -11.89
C GLY A 92 1.94 -16.86 -12.58
N GLY A 93 1.05 -16.75 -13.57
CA GLY A 93 0.80 -15.59 -14.41
C GLY A 93 0.94 -14.25 -13.67
N PHE A 94 1.70 -13.35 -14.26
CA PHE A 94 2.01 -12.04 -13.71
C PHE A 94 1.67 -10.96 -14.73
N PRO A 95 0.87 -9.91 -14.38
CA PRO A 95 0.54 -8.86 -15.33
C PRO A 95 1.80 -8.11 -15.81
N VAL A 96 1.98 -7.96 -17.13
CA VAL A 96 3.15 -7.24 -17.67
C VAL A 96 3.22 -5.82 -17.10
N VAL A 97 2.09 -5.15 -16.94
CA VAL A 97 2.00 -3.78 -16.37
C VAL A 97 2.52 -3.70 -14.93
N ALA A 98 2.51 -4.79 -14.17
CA ALA A 98 3.05 -4.82 -12.82
C ALA A 98 4.58 -5.00 -12.78
N TRP A 99 5.18 -5.49 -13.86
CA TRP A 99 6.62 -5.76 -13.91
C TRP A 99 7.48 -4.50 -13.73
N PRO A 100 7.26 -3.38 -14.47
CA PRO A 100 8.03 -2.16 -14.27
C PRO A 100 7.84 -1.51 -12.90
N VAL A 101 6.76 -1.77 -12.19
CA VAL A 101 6.61 -1.33 -10.79
C VAL A 101 7.62 -2.05 -9.90
N ILE A 102 7.75 -3.36 -10.05
CA ILE A 102 8.69 -4.18 -9.27
C ILE A 102 10.14 -3.88 -9.63
N THR A 103 10.42 -3.67 -10.91
CA THR A 103 11.78 -3.38 -11.41
C THR A 103 12.15 -1.91 -11.31
N GLN A 104 11.26 -1.08 -10.75
CA GLN A 104 11.45 0.36 -10.60
C GLN A 104 11.74 1.09 -11.92
N SER A 105 11.01 0.73 -12.97
CA SER A 105 11.15 1.27 -14.33
C SER A 105 9.98 2.18 -14.66
N LEU A 106 9.98 3.41 -14.13
CA LEU A 106 8.85 4.35 -14.25
C LEU A 106 8.53 4.72 -15.70
N SER A 107 9.55 4.96 -16.53
CA SER A 107 9.35 5.27 -17.95
C SER A 107 8.78 4.07 -18.72
N GLY A 108 9.17 2.86 -18.35
CA GLY A 108 8.60 1.62 -18.91
C GLY A 108 7.14 1.43 -18.51
N LEU A 109 6.78 1.71 -17.24
CA LEU A 109 5.39 1.71 -16.82
C LEU A 109 4.57 2.72 -17.61
N LYS A 110 5.08 3.95 -17.74
CA LYS A 110 4.41 4.99 -18.53
C LYS A 110 4.21 4.55 -19.99
N ALA A 111 5.23 3.98 -20.60
CA ALA A 111 5.13 3.52 -21.98
C ALA A 111 4.06 2.43 -22.18
N LEU A 112 3.95 1.48 -21.26
CA LEU A 112 2.89 0.46 -21.30
C LEU A 112 1.50 1.10 -21.20
N LEU A 113 1.30 1.97 -20.20
CA LEU A 113 0.01 2.63 -19.94
C LEU A 113 -0.40 3.56 -21.10
N ASP A 114 0.50 4.40 -21.61
CA ASP A 114 0.25 5.28 -22.77
C ASP A 114 -0.12 4.50 -24.04
N ASN A 115 0.31 3.25 -24.15
CA ASN A 115 -0.02 2.37 -25.29
C ASN A 115 -1.16 1.40 -25.01
N GLY A 116 -1.91 1.60 -23.92
CA GLY A 116 -3.20 0.96 -23.68
C GLY A 116 -3.15 -0.26 -22.75
N ALA A 117 -2.04 -0.49 -22.03
CA ALA A 117 -2.03 -1.49 -20.97
C ALA A 117 -3.03 -1.13 -19.87
N ASN A 118 -3.79 -2.11 -19.40
CA ASN A 118 -4.78 -1.91 -18.35
C ASN A 118 -4.09 -1.88 -16.98
N PRO A 119 -4.14 -0.75 -16.23
CA PRO A 119 -3.56 -0.65 -14.89
C PRO A 119 -4.19 -1.62 -13.88
N ASN A 120 -5.41 -2.08 -14.17
CA ASN A 120 -6.17 -3.02 -13.34
C ASN A 120 -6.03 -4.48 -13.78
N ALA A 121 -5.16 -4.76 -14.76
CA ALA A 121 -4.92 -6.13 -15.21
C ALA A 121 -4.58 -7.03 -14.02
N HIS A 122 -5.24 -8.17 -13.93
CA HIS A 122 -5.12 -9.10 -12.81
C HIS A 122 -5.25 -10.55 -13.27
N VAL A 123 -4.72 -11.46 -12.48
CA VAL A 123 -4.79 -12.90 -12.70
C VAL A 123 -5.58 -13.53 -11.56
N LEU A 124 -6.48 -14.45 -11.87
CA LEU A 124 -7.26 -15.17 -10.87
C LEU A 124 -6.34 -15.94 -9.91
N HIS A 125 -6.70 -16.00 -8.64
CA HIS A 125 -5.91 -16.74 -7.66
C HIS A 125 -5.94 -18.25 -7.98
N PRO A 126 -4.80 -18.98 -8.01
CA PRO A 126 -4.74 -20.39 -8.37
C PRO A 126 -5.57 -21.30 -7.46
N MET A 127 -5.80 -20.90 -6.23
CA MET A 127 -6.58 -21.63 -5.25
C MET A 127 -8.04 -21.14 -5.15
N GLN A 128 -8.58 -20.48 -6.20
CA GLN A 128 -9.94 -19.92 -6.19
C GLN A 128 -11.04 -20.97 -5.93
N ASN A 129 -10.77 -22.26 -6.13
CA ASN A 129 -11.71 -23.35 -5.82
C ASN A 129 -11.87 -23.61 -4.32
N THR A 130 -11.05 -22.98 -3.48
CA THR A 130 -11.17 -23.06 -2.03
C THR A 130 -12.02 -21.90 -1.51
N SER A 131 -12.75 -22.13 -0.42
CA SER A 131 -13.60 -21.08 0.19
C SER A 131 -12.85 -19.81 0.55
N ARG A 132 -11.57 -19.92 0.92
CA ARG A 132 -10.70 -18.79 1.31
C ARG A 132 -10.37 -17.86 0.14
N PHE A 133 -10.16 -18.40 -1.07
CA PHE A 133 -9.67 -17.65 -2.22
C PHE A 133 -10.69 -17.54 -3.35
N LYS A 134 -11.94 -17.96 -3.11
CA LYS A 134 -13.01 -17.90 -4.11
C LYS A 134 -13.21 -16.44 -4.59
N GLY A 135 -13.11 -16.25 -5.91
CA GLY A 135 -13.27 -14.95 -6.54
C GLY A 135 -12.16 -13.95 -6.23
N ARG A 136 -11.01 -14.39 -5.70
CA ARG A 136 -9.85 -13.53 -5.48
C ARG A 136 -8.88 -13.58 -6.64
N TYR A 137 -8.06 -12.54 -6.73
CA TYR A 137 -7.02 -12.36 -7.73
C TYR A 137 -5.64 -12.34 -7.07
N LEU A 138 -4.60 -12.57 -7.85
CA LEU A 138 -3.21 -12.32 -7.43
C LEU A 138 -2.96 -10.80 -7.33
N ASP A 139 -1.91 -10.43 -6.63
CA ASP A 139 -1.49 -9.03 -6.52
C ASP A 139 -1.18 -8.47 -7.92
N ASN A 140 -1.71 -7.29 -8.21
CA ASN A 140 -1.55 -6.58 -9.48
C ASN A 140 -0.66 -5.34 -9.36
N ALA A 141 -0.54 -4.53 -10.43
CA ALA A 141 0.28 -3.32 -10.45
C ALA A 141 -0.11 -2.32 -9.33
N MET A 142 -1.40 -2.14 -9.06
CA MET A 142 -1.90 -1.24 -8.01
C MET A 142 -1.43 -1.67 -6.63
N VAL A 143 -1.47 -2.99 -6.33
CA VAL A 143 -1.02 -3.54 -5.06
C VAL A 143 0.48 -3.35 -4.86
N TYR A 144 1.28 -3.60 -5.90
CA TYR A 144 2.72 -3.39 -5.82
C TYR A 144 3.06 -1.90 -5.67
N ALA A 145 2.40 -1.01 -6.43
CA ALA A 145 2.63 0.43 -6.36
C ALA A 145 2.26 1.01 -4.98
N ALA A 146 1.20 0.53 -4.34
CA ALA A 146 0.84 0.96 -2.99
C ALA A 146 1.91 0.66 -1.94
N LYS A 147 2.76 -0.33 -2.18
CA LYS A 147 3.84 -0.77 -1.29
C LYS A 147 5.17 -0.05 -1.54
N THR A 148 5.33 0.66 -2.66
CA THR A 148 6.60 1.34 -3.02
C THR A 148 6.77 2.66 -2.28
N GLU A 149 8.03 3.06 -2.04
CA GLU A 149 8.33 4.37 -1.46
C GLU A 149 8.08 5.52 -2.45
N ASP A 150 8.31 5.28 -3.74
CA ASP A 150 8.07 6.28 -4.78
C ASP A 150 6.60 6.31 -5.21
N THR A 151 5.91 7.37 -4.82
CA THR A 151 4.50 7.59 -5.15
C THR A 151 4.23 7.76 -6.64
N ALA A 152 5.26 7.99 -7.47
CA ALA A 152 5.09 8.23 -8.89
C ALA A 152 4.44 7.03 -9.61
N TYR A 153 4.78 5.80 -9.20
CA TYR A 153 4.17 4.59 -9.76
C TYR A 153 2.67 4.53 -9.50
N LEU A 154 2.27 4.78 -8.25
CA LEU A 154 0.87 4.76 -7.87
C LEU A 154 0.06 5.86 -8.56
N LYS A 155 0.59 7.09 -8.57
CA LYS A 155 -0.03 8.22 -9.28
C LYS A 155 -0.23 7.93 -10.75
N LEU A 156 0.80 7.43 -11.41
CA LEU A 156 0.75 7.11 -12.83
C LEU A 156 -0.32 6.07 -13.16
N LEU A 157 -0.43 5.02 -12.34
CA LEU A 157 -1.48 4.01 -12.51
C LEU A 157 -2.88 4.61 -12.30
N LEU A 158 -3.06 5.44 -11.27
CA LEU A 158 -4.34 6.11 -10.98
C LEU A 158 -4.75 7.08 -12.09
N GLU A 159 -3.80 7.85 -12.63
CA GLU A 159 -4.01 8.77 -13.76
C GLU A 159 -4.47 8.04 -15.03
N HIS A 160 -4.11 6.76 -15.18
CA HIS A 160 -4.55 5.90 -16.29
C HIS A 160 -5.76 5.02 -15.95
N GLY A 161 -6.51 5.35 -14.89
CA GLY A 161 -7.75 4.66 -14.52
C GLY A 161 -7.55 3.45 -13.62
N GLY A 162 -6.44 3.38 -12.89
CA GLY A 162 -6.25 2.39 -11.83
C GLY A 162 -7.29 2.53 -10.73
N ASP A 163 -7.86 1.42 -10.26
CA ASP A 163 -8.88 1.41 -9.22
C ASP A 163 -8.23 1.53 -7.82
N PRO A 164 -8.42 2.66 -7.11
CA PRO A 164 -7.87 2.86 -5.78
C PRO A 164 -8.48 1.91 -4.72
N ASN A 165 -9.57 1.23 -5.05
CA ASN A 165 -10.26 0.27 -4.18
C ASN A 165 -9.88 -1.19 -4.46
N THR A 166 -8.91 -1.41 -5.33
CA THR A 166 -8.32 -2.73 -5.55
C THR A 166 -7.93 -3.40 -4.23
N ARG A 167 -8.12 -4.71 -4.15
CA ARG A 167 -7.71 -5.52 -3.00
C ARG A 167 -6.61 -6.48 -3.41
N ASN A 168 -5.69 -6.75 -2.46
CA ASN A 168 -4.63 -7.73 -2.66
C ASN A 168 -5.17 -9.17 -2.64
N SER A 169 -4.32 -10.13 -2.88
CA SER A 169 -4.64 -11.58 -2.87
C SER A 169 -5.25 -12.08 -1.56
N ASN A 170 -5.04 -11.38 -0.45
CA ASN A 170 -5.68 -11.68 0.84
C ASN A 170 -7.00 -10.93 1.06
N GLY A 171 -7.42 -10.06 0.14
CA GLY A 171 -8.62 -9.24 0.24
C GLY A 171 -8.44 -7.99 1.08
N GLU A 172 -7.21 -7.55 1.32
CA GLU A 172 -6.89 -6.33 2.04
C GLU A 172 -6.84 -5.13 1.10
N THR A 173 -7.19 -3.94 1.60
CA THR A 173 -7.21 -2.70 0.83
C THR A 173 -5.82 -2.19 0.48
N LEU A 174 -5.71 -1.35 -0.57
CA LEU A 174 -4.46 -0.66 -0.89
C LEU A 174 -4.02 0.28 0.24
N LEU A 175 -4.96 0.91 0.96
CA LEU A 175 -4.68 1.74 2.13
C LEU A 175 -3.93 0.93 3.21
N PHE A 176 -4.41 -0.29 3.50
CA PHE A 176 -3.75 -1.17 4.44
C PHE A 176 -2.40 -1.67 3.91
N GLN A 177 -2.28 -1.95 2.60
CA GLN A 177 -1.01 -2.32 1.99
C GLN A 177 0.03 -1.20 2.12
N ALA A 178 -0.35 0.04 1.84
CA ALA A 178 0.54 1.20 2.00
C ALA A 178 0.97 1.39 3.48
N TYR A 179 0.06 1.16 4.42
CA TYR A 179 0.36 1.25 5.86
C TYR A 179 1.30 0.17 6.34
N ILE A 180 1.02 -1.12 6.05
CA ILE A 180 1.78 -2.25 6.60
C ILE A 180 3.18 -2.38 5.98
N TRP A 181 3.37 -1.89 4.75
CA TRP A 181 4.66 -1.88 4.07
C TRP A 181 5.42 -0.58 4.35
N HIS A 182 6.08 -0.53 5.52
CA HIS A 182 6.91 0.59 5.96
C HIS A 182 6.18 1.93 6.09
N ASN A 183 4.86 1.90 6.33
CA ASN A 183 4.04 3.10 6.50
C ASN A 183 4.24 4.13 5.37
N GLN A 184 3.91 3.74 4.15
CA GLN A 184 3.96 4.60 2.97
C GLN A 184 2.86 5.67 3.05
N TRP A 185 2.99 6.61 3.99
CA TRP A 185 1.98 7.62 4.29
C TRP A 185 1.56 8.44 3.07
N GLN A 186 2.52 8.78 2.21
CA GLN A 186 2.23 9.53 0.98
C GLN A 186 1.33 8.72 0.03
N ASN A 187 1.52 7.40 -0.05
CA ASN A 187 0.64 6.54 -0.86
C ASN A 187 -0.77 6.46 -0.25
N VAL A 188 -0.90 6.45 1.09
CA VAL A 188 -2.22 6.53 1.75
C VAL A 188 -2.94 7.83 1.34
N GLN A 189 -2.25 8.97 1.38
CA GLN A 189 -2.81 10.25 0.96
C GLN A 189 -3.22 10.24 -0.52
N VAL A 190 -2.35 9.80 -1.40
CA VAL A 190 -2.63 9.68 -2.84
C VAL A 190 -3.83 8.80 -3.10
N LEU A 191 -3.97 7.66 -2.44
CA LEU A 191 -5.11 6.76 -2.59
C LEU A 191 -6.42 7.42 -2.18
N VAL A 192 -6.44 8.09 -1.02
CA VAL A 192 -7.65 8.77 -0.52
C VAL A 192 -8.04 9.94 -1.44
N GLU A 193 -7.08 10.73 -1.89
CA GLU A 193 -7.28 11.85 -2.82
C GLU A 193 -7.82 11.39 -4.18
N HIS A 194 -7.56 10.13 -4.58
CA HIS A 194 -8.07 9.52 -5.81
C HIS A 194 -9.30 8.63 -5.57
N GLY A 195 -9.97 8.74 -4.43
CA GLY A 195 -11.26 8.11 -4.18
C GLY A 195 -11.20 6.71 -3.58
N ALA A 196 -10.09 6.33 -2.93
CA ALA A 196 -10.10 5.13 -2.10
C ALA A 196 -11.14 5.29 -0.97
N ASP A 197 -11.91 4.24 -0.73
CA ASP A 197 -12.85 4.20 0.39
C ASP A 197 -12.07 4.16 1.71
N VAL A 198 -11.97 5.34 2.35
CA VAL A 198 -11.26 5.54 3.61
C VAL A 198 -11.88 4.72 4.77
N ASN A 199 -13.12 4.27 4.60
CA ASN A 199 -13.86 3.47 5.56
C ASN A 199 -13.87 1.97 5.25
N ALA A 200 -13.21 1.57 4.16
CA ALA A 200 -13.08 0.16 3.81
C ALA A 200 -12.38 -0.62 4.91
N ILE A 201 -12.98 -1.74 5.30
CA ILE A 201 -12.51 -2.58 6.41
C ILE A 201 -11.69 -3.75 5.89
N THR A 202 -10.58 -4.02 6.56
CA THR A 202 -9.75 -5.22 6.48
C THR A 202 -9.94 -6.09 7.71
N GLN A 203 -9.13 -7.14 7.85
CA GLN A 203 -9.14 -7.96 9.07
C GLN A 203 -8.71 -7.19 10.32
N GLY A 204 -7.90 -6.12 10.17
CA GLY A 204 -7.39 -5.30 11.28
C GLY A 204 -8.29 -4.12 11.64
N GLY A 205 -9.25 -3.76 10.80
CA GLY A 205 -10.11 -2.58 10.95
C GLY A 205 -10.03 -1.63 9.76
N SER A 206 -10.45 -0.39 9.96
CA SER A 206 -10.25 0.70 9.00
C SER A 206 -8.83 1.26 9.11
N ILE A 207 -8.39 1.97 8.07
CA ILE A 207 -7.08 2.64 8.10
C ILE A 207 -6.97 3.64 9.27
N LEU A 208 -8.06 4.31 9.64
CA LEU A 208 -8.09 5.17 10.83
C LEU A 208 -7.82 4.38 12.11
N SER A 209 -8.41 3.18 12.24
CA SER A 209 -8.16 2.28 13.38
C SER A 209 -6.69 1.88 13.48
N ASP A 210 -6.05 1.59 12.35
CA ASP A 210 -4.64 1.20 12.34
C ASP A 210 -3.74 2.33 12.85
N TYR A 211 -3.95 3.57 12.39
CA TYR A 211 -3.17 4.73 12.84
C TYR A 211 -3.46 5.14 14.29
N THR A 212 -4.72 5.02 14.75
CA THR A 212 -5.05 5.39 16.14
C THR A 212 -4.48 4.41 17.15
N LYS A 213 -4.48 3.11 16.85
CA LYS A 213 -3.86 2.05 17.68
C LYS A 213 -2.35 2.24 17.87
N GLU A 214 -1.67 2.83 16.91
CA GLU A 214 -0.26 3.18 17.03
C GLU A 214 -0.01 4.54 17.69
N GLY A 215 -1.09 5.31 17.94
CA GLY A 215 -1.03 6.68 18.46
C GLY A 215 -0.46 7.68 17.45
N ASN A 216 -0.58 7.41 16.17
CA ASN A 216 -0.23 8.35 15.10
C ASN A 216 -1.40 9.31 14.84
N PHE A 217 -1.56 10.28 15.74
CA PHE A 217 -2.68 11.21 15.69
C PHE A 217 -2.54 12.28 14.59
N MET A 218 -1.36 12.47 14.02
CA MET A 218 -1.19 13.32 12.83
C MET A 218 -1.91 12.72 11.62
N ALA A 219 -1.65 11.45 11.33
CA ALA A 219 -2.34 10.72 10.27
C ALA A 219 -3.84 10.59 10.56
N ALA A 220 -4.20 10.30 11.82
CA ALA A 220 -5.61 10.20 12.22
C ALA A 220 -6.37 11.52 12.00
N TYR A 221 -5.77 12.67 12.34
CA TYR A 221 -6.40 13.96 12.10
C TYR A 221 -6.66 14.22 10.61
N TRP A 222 -5.68 13.94 9.78
CA TRP A 222 -5.83 14.08 8.33
C TRP A 222 -6.93 13.16 7.79
N LEU A 223 -6.97 11.90 8.21
CA LEU A 223 -8.00 10.94 7.81
C LEU A 223 -9.41 11.37 8.24
N LEU A 224 -9.56 11.90 9.46
CA LEU A 224 -10.84 12.46 9.92
C LEU A 224 -11.32 13.60 9.02
N GLN A 225 -10.40 14.49 8.59
CA GLN A 225 -10.72 15.58 7.67
C GLN A 225 -11.13 15.07 6.26
N HIS A 226 -10.72 13.84 5.89
CA HIS A 226 -11.04 13.20 4.62
C HIS A 226 -12.16 12.15 4.72
N GLY A 227 -12.99 12.23 5.75
CA GLY A 227 -14.22 11.45 5.86
C GLY A 227 -14.08 10.08 6.52
N ALA A 228 -12.97 9.82 7.21
CA ALA A 228 -12.85 8.60 7.98
C ALA A 228 -13.84 8.59 9.16
N ASP A 229 -14.59 7.50 9.29
CA ASP A 229 -15.58 7.32 10.37
C ASP A 229 -14.86 6.92 11.66
N PRO A 230 -14.90 7.77 12.71
CA PRO A 230 -14.27 7.48 13.98
C PRO A 230 -14.97 6.34 14.77
N LYS A 231 -16.10 5.87 14.27
CA LYS A 231 -16.84 4.72 14.81
C LYS A 231 -16.77 3.48 13.92
N ALA A 232 -15.98 3.52 12.84
CA ALA A 232 -15.82 2.36 11.97
C ALA A 232 -15.32 1.16 12.77
N ASN A 233 -16.12 0.12 12.82
CA ASN A 233 -15.78 -1.13 13.50
C ASN A 233 -14.85 -1.97 12.61
N SER A 234 -13.96 -2.75 13.21
CA SER A 234 -13.05 -3.66 12.50
C SER A 234 -13.75 -4.81 11.75
N GLY A 235 -15.07 -4.95 11.86
CA GLY A 235 -15.80 -6.06 11.23
C GLY A 235 -15.48 -7.46 11.80
N ILE A 236 -14.40 -7.61 12.55
CA ILE A 236 -14.07 -8.81 13.30
C ILE A 236 -14.76 -8.68 14.65
N LYS A 237 -15.73 -9.55 14.89
CA LYS A 237 -16.22 -9.75 16.25
C LYS A 237 -15.10 -10.44 17.02
N PRO A 238 -14.48 -9.81 17.99
CA PRO A 238 -13.52 -10.48 18.85
C PRO A 238 -14.24 -11.60 19.59
N PRO A 239 -13.54 -12.67 19.99
CA PRO A 239 -14.11 -13.74 20.79
C PRO A 239 -14.66 -13.23 22.14
N ASP A 240 -14.22 -12.04 22.55
CA ASP A 240 -14.75 -11.33 23.70
C ASP A 240 -14.82 -9.81 23.41
N GLU A 241 -15.90 -9.14 23.86
CA GLU A 241 -16.13 -7.70 23.68
C GLU A 241 -15.07 -6.83 24.41
N ALA A 242 -14.31 -7.42 25.32
CA ALA A 242 -13.34 -6.70 26.15
C ALA A 242 -12.10 -6.23 25.37
N THR A 243 -11.83 -6.81 24.20
CA THR A 243 -10.66 -6.47 23.36
C THR A 243 -10.98 -5.53 22.22
N HIS A 244 -12.26 -5.18 22.04
CA HIS A 244 -12.70 -4.35 20.92
C HIS A 244 -12.91 -2.90 21.35
N TYR A 245 -12.30 -1.98 20.62
CA TYR A 245 -12.53 -0.55 20.80
C TYR A 245 -12.44 0.18 19.44
N LEU A 246 -13.08 1.33 19.38
CA LEU A 246 -13.23 2.12 18.17
C LEU A 246 -12.12 3.18 18.04
N PRO A 247 -11.82 3.68 16.84
CA PRO A 247 -10.86 4.78 16.66
C PRO A 247 -11.14 5.99 17.54
N ILE A 248 -12.41 6.35 17.76
CA ILE A 248 -12.80 7.44 18.65
C ILE A 248 -12.34 7.19 20.09
N GLU A 249 -12.37 5.94 20.56
CA GLU A 249 -11.92 5.58 21.92
C GLU A 249 -10.41 5.71 22.04
N ASP A 250 -9.64 5.32 21.02
CA ASP A 250 -8.19 5.58 20.99
C ASP A 250 -7.89 7.07 21.05
N ILE A 251 -8.59 7.90 20.27
CA ILE A 251 -8.37 9.35 20.24
C ILE A 251 -8.59 9.98 21.62
N PHE A 252 -9.55 9.50 22.39
CA PHE A 252 -9.79 10.02 23.73
C PHE A 252 -8.92 9.37 24.81
N TRP A 253 -8.63 8.07 24.69
CA TRP A 253 -8.13 7.28 25.81
C TRP A 253 -6.73 6.69 25.61
N TYR A 254 -6.17 6.68 24.36
CA TYR A 254 -4.79 6.24 24.15
C TYR A 254 -3.81 7.09 24.96
N MET A 255 -2.69 6.50 25.34
CA MET A 255 -1.67 7.22 26.11
C MET A 255 -1.05 8.35 25.28
N ASP A 256 -0.71 9.44 25.98
CA ASP A 256 -0.09 10.59 25.35
C ASP A 256 1.38 10.32 25.03
N LYS A 257 1.70 10.36 23.74
CA LYS A 257 3.08 10.50 23.27
C LYS A 257 3.36 12.01 23.17
N PRO A 258 4.39 12.55 23.84
CA PRO A 258 4.64 14.01 23.84
C PRO A 258 4.66 14.62 22.43
N SER A 259 5.27 13.93 21.44
CA SER A 259 5.33 14.35 20.05
C SER A 259 3.98 14.36 19.33
N MET A 260 3.00 13.61 19.82
CA MET A 260 1.66 13.48 19.21
C MET A 260 0.56 14.19 20.00
N ARG A 261 0.88 14.80 21.14
CA ARG A 261 -0.10 15.41 22.05
C ARG A 261 -0.93 16.50 21.38
N GLU A 262 -0.28 17.37 20.62
CA GLU A 262 -0.96 18.43 19.87
C GLU A 262 -1.90 17.87 18.80
N TRP A 263 -1.48 16.84 18.09
CA TRP A 263 -2.31 16.18 17.07
C TRP A 263 -3.49 15.43 17.70
N LYS A 264 -3.28 14.77 18.83
CA LYS A 264 -4.36 14.15 19.60
C LYS A 264 -5.39 15.18 20.04
N ARG A 265 -4.93 16.33 20.54
CA ARG A 265 -5.81 17.46 20.88
C ARG A 265 -6.64 17.93 19.69
N LYS A 266 -6.02 18.08 18.51
CA LYS A 266 -6.72 18.45 17.28
C LYS A 266 -7.78 17.40 16.90
N CYS A 267 -7.49 16.11 17.01
CA CYS A 267 -8.46 15.06 16.79
C CYS A 267 -9.65 15.17 17.76
N GLN A 268 -9.39 15.36 19.06
CA GLN A 268 -10.46 15.50 20.06
C GLN A 268 -11.34 16.72 19.78
N GLN A 269 -10.74 17.86 19.46
CA GLN A 269 -11.46 19.09 19.12
C GLN A 269 -12.31 18.93 17.86
N TRP A 270 -11.74 18.28 16.83
CA TRP A 270 -12.46 17.99 15.60
C TRP A 270 -13.69 17.11 15.87
N LEU A 271 -13.53 16.03 16.63
CA LEU A 271 -14.63 15.14 16.99
C LEU A 271 -15.74 15.88 17.75
N LEU A 272 -15.38 16.67 18.76
CA LEU A 272 -16.36 17.44 19.54
C LEU A 272 -17.09 18.48 18.69
N ALA A 273 -16.38 19.17 17.77
CA ALA A 273 -16.95 20.13 16.85
C ALA A 273 -17.92 19.50 15.85
N HIS A 274 -17.74 18.21 15.53
CA HIS A 274 -18.63 17.44 14.63
C HIS A 274 -19.71 16.65 15.39
N GLY A 275 -19.96 16.98 16.67
CA GLY A 275 -21.05 16.42 17.46
C GLY A 275 -20.80 15.05 18.07
N PHE A 276 -19.58 14.51 17.96
CA PHE A 276 -19.20 13.31 18.67
C PHE A 276 -19.00 13.63 20.15
N LYS A 277 -19.39 12.69 21.00
CA LYS A 277 -19.16 12.80 22.45
C LYS A 277 -17.98 11.94 22.85
N ARG A 278 -17.30 12.32 23.93
CA ARG A 278 -16.30 11.47 24.57
C ARG A 278 -16.95 10.15 25.00
N PRO A 279 -16.51 8.99 24.48
CA PRO A 279 -17.06 7.69 24.86
C PRO A 279 -16.62 7.31 26.27
N PRO A 280 -17.30 6.36 26.93
CA PRO A 280 -16.78 5.73 28.15
C PRO A 280 -15.39 5.11 27.92
N LEU A 281 -14.55 5.07 28.95
CA LEU A 281 -13.24 4.44 28.86
C LEU A 281 -13.39 2.90 28.75
N PRO A 282 -12.98 2.29 27.62
CA PRO A 282 -13.04 0.84 27.46
C PRO A 282 -12.23 0.11 28.51
N ALA A 283 -12.74 -1.04 28.99
CA ALA A 283 -12.06 -1.83 30.02
C ALA A 283 -10.64 -2.24 29.62
N VAL A 284 -10.44 -2.59 28.33
CA VAL A 284 -9.12 -2.96 27.81
C VAL A 284 -8.11 -1.80 27.90
N LEU A 285 -8.50 -0.59 27.53
CA LEU A 285 -7.64 0.60 27.63
C LEU A 285 -7.42 1.01 29.08
N ARG A 286 -8.43 0.86 29.95
CA ARG A 286 -8.32 1.09 31.40
C ARG A 286 -7.26 0.17 32.02
N ASN A 287 -7.34 -1.14 31.75
CA ASN A 287 -6.41 -2.14 32.27
C ASN A 287 -4.99 -1.87 31.75
N TRP A 288 -4.85 -1.61 30.47
CA TRP A 288 -3.55 -1.30 29.87
C TRP A 288 -2.90 -0.03 30.48
N ARG A 289 -3.67 1.04 30.69
CA ARG A 289 -3.19 2.24 31.34
C ARG A 289 -2.73 1.97 32.79
N LYS A 290 -3.51 1.15 33.52
CA LYS A 290 -3.18 0.74 34.88
C LYS A 290 -1.87 -0.06 34.93
N ASP A 291 -1.69 -1.04 34.03
CA ASP A 291 -0.49 -1.88 33.97
C ASP A 291 0.77 -1.05 33.68
N LEU A 292 0.62 0.08 33.00
CA LEU A 292 1.70 1.00 32.66
C LEU A 292 1.85 2.16 33.66
N GLY A 293 1.14 2.11 34.78
CA GLY A 293 1.23 3.15 35.85
C GLY A 293 0.70 4.51 35.40
N GLN A 294 -0.20 4.56 34.43
CA GLN A 294 -0.82 5.78 33.91
C GLN A 294 -2.18 6.04 34.61
N PRO A 295 -2.68 7.28 34.63
CA PRO A 295 -4.05 7.54 35.07
C PRO A 295 -5.04 6.64 34.31
N TYR A 296 -5.87 5.89 35.01
CA TYR A 296 -6.80 4.92 34.47
C TYR A 296 -8.27 5.12 34.84
N GLU A 297 -8.58 6.12 35.66
CA GLU A 297 -9.96 6.54 35.89
C GLU A 297 -10.30 7.73 34.98
N GLU A 298 -11.51 7.74 34.41
CA GLU A 298 -11.95 8.78 33.46
C GLU A 298 -11.76 10.20 33.95
N LYS A 299 -12.05 10.42 35.25
CA LYS A 299 -11.93 11.72 35.91
C LYS A 299 -10.49 12.25 36.00
N ASP A 300 -9.50 11.32 35.96
CA ASP A 300 -8.08 11.64 36.10
C ASP A 300 -7.39 11.81 34.73
N ILE A 301 -8.13 11.62 33.63
CA ILE A 301 -7.64 11.77 32.27
C ILE A 301 -8.31 13.00 31.64
N PRO A 302 -7.64 14.15 31.60
CA PRO A 302 -8.24 15.36 31.02
C PRO A 302 -8.43 15.25 29.51
N LEU A 303 -9.31 16.08 28.99
CA LEU A 303 -9.29 16.44 27.56
C LEU A 303 -8.05 17.30 27.28
N LEU A 304 -7.42 17.11 26.15
CA LEU A 304 -6.24 17.86 25.74
C LEU A 304 -6.60 19.20 25.10
#